data_31c74783a47184271ba435131c886c79
#
_entry.id   31c74783a47184271ba435131c886c79
#
_cell.length_a   1.000
_cell.length_b   1.000
_cell.length_c   1.000
_cell.angle_alpha   90.00
_cell.angle_beta   90.00
_cell.angle_gamma   90.00
#
_symmetry.space_group_name_H-M   'P 1'
#
loop_
_entity.id
_entity.type
_entity.pdbx_description
1 polymer ?
#
loop_
_entity_poly.entity_id
_entity_poly.type
_entity_poly.pdbx_seq_one_letter_code
_entity_poly.pdbx_strand_id
1 'polypeptide(L)'
;MNDNCYKLYDEVKDMDIDVLVNGAGFGLFGNTWETDLDRELNMINLNIVSVHILTKLFLNDMIKKDKGYIMNIASSAGFLSGPYLNTYYATKNYVTKWTMAIYEELRRVNSNVRVCCLCPGPVKTNFNNVAGGSFVIKGLESDYVAKYES
;
A
#
# COMPACT_ATOMS: atom_id res chain seq x y z
N MET A 1 -12.69 -11.15 3.62
CA MET A 1 -11.56 -10.48 2.91
C MET A 1 -10.22 -10.87 3.55
N ASN A 2 -10.11 -10.84 4.86
CA ASN A 2 -8.87 -11.23 5.55
C ASN A 2 -8.43 -12.67 5.24
N ASP A 3 -9.39 -13.60 5.12
CA ASP A 3 -9.13 -15.00 4.77
C ASP A 3 -8.35 -15.16 3.45
N ASN A 4 -8.56 -14.27 2.49
CA ASN A 4 -7.85 -14.33 1.21
C ASN A 4 -6.36 -13.99 1.34
N CYS A 5 -5.98 -13.11 2.28
CA CYS A 5 -4.57 -12.82 2.55
C CYS A 5 -3.86 -14.04 3.15
N TYR A 6 -4.52 -14.73 4.07
CA TYR A 6 -3.99 -15.96 4.66
C TYR A 6 -3.91 -17.09 3.64
N LYS A 7 -4.94 -17.27 2.81
CA LYS A 7 -4.91 -18.26 1.71
C LYS A 7 -3.76 -18.00 0.74
N LEU A 8 -3.61 -16.75 0.28
CA LEU A 8 -2.49 -16.38 -0.59
C LEU A 8 -1.15 -16.71 0.07
N TYR A 9 -0.97 -16.34 1.34
CA TYR A 9 0.25 -16.65 2.06
C TYR A 9 0.47 -18.16 2.17
N ASP A 10 -0.55 -18.92 2.53
CA ASP A 10 -0.49 -20.39 2.66
C ASP A 10 -0.13 -21.08 1.32
N GLU A 11 -0.58 -20.54 0.20
CA GLU A 11 -0.25 -21.07 -1.14
C GLU A 11 1.22 -20.87 -1.52
N VAL A 12 1.88 -19.84 -0.98
CA VAL A 12 3.25 -19.47 -1.40
C VAL A 12 4.29 -19.53 -0.27
N LYS A 13 3.91 -19.81 0.98
CA LYS A 13 4.82 -19.79 2.14
C LYS A 13 6.00 -20.78 2.05
N ASP A 14 5.82 -21.88 1.30
CA ASP A 14 6.85 -22.88 1.05
C ASP A 14 7.76 -22.52 -0.15
N MET A 15 7.44 -21.42 -0.84
CA MET A 15 8.30 -20.84 -1.87
C MET A 15 9.31 -19.89 -1.22
N ASP A 16 10.51 -19.79 -1.80
CA ASP A 16 11.52 -18.85 -1.30
C ASP A 16 11.25 -17.44 -1.89
N ILE A 17 10.28 -16.75 -1.31
CA ILE A 17 9.90 -15.41 -1.76
C ILE A 17 10.93 -14.40 -1.28
N ASP A 18 11.62 -13.75 -2.20
CA ASP A 18 12.60 -12.70 -1.94
C ASP A 18 11.99 -11.29 -1.94
N VAL A 19 10.90 -11.06 -2.67
CA VAL A 19 10.30 -9.73 -2.84
C VAL A 19 8.78 -9.79 -2.69
N LEU A 20 8.23 -8.94 -1.84
CA LEU A 20 6.79 -8.68 -1.73
C LEU A 20 6.49 -7.26 -2.17
N VAL A 21 5.57 -7.08 -3.13
CA VAL A 21 5.05 -5.77 -3.51
C VAL A 21 3.55 -5.69 -3.21
N ASN A 22 3.17 -4.89 -2.24
CA ASN A 22 1.78 -4.60 -1.90
C ASN A 22 1.28 -3.41 -2.73
N GLY A 23 0.74 -3.67 -3.93
CA GLY A 23 0.32 -2.64 -4.88
C GLY A 23 -1.20 -2.46 -5.01
N ALA A 24 -2.01 -3.37 -4.48
CA ALA A 24 -3.46 -3.30 -4.57
C ALA A 24 -4.04 -2.15 -3.75
N GLY A 25 -4.97 -1.41 -4.32
CA GLY A 25 -5.65 -0.32 -3.62
C GLY A 25 -6.51 0.52 -4.56
N PHE A 26 -7.47 1.24 -3.99
CA PHE A 26 -8.30 2.19 -4.74
C PHE A 26 -8.66 3.40 -3.86
N GLY A 27 -9.24 4.43 -4.48
CA GLY A 27 -9.80 5.60 -3.81
C GLY A 27 -11.31 5.70 -4.01
N LEU A 28 -11.96 6.52 -3.20
CA LEU A 28 -13.36 6.88 -3.33
C LEU A 28 -13.50 8.39 -3.16
N PHE A 29 -14.02 9.05 -4.20
CA PHE A 29 -14.20 10.50 -4.22
C PHE A 29 -15.63 10.88 -3.80
N GLY A 30 -15.75 11.87 -2.94
CA GLY A 30 -17.04 12.42 -2.50
C GLY A 30 -16.96 13.09 -1.13
N ASN A 31 -18.04 13.77 -0.73
CA ASN A 31 -18.17 14.25 0.63
C ASN A 31 -18.34 13.08 1.61
N THR A 32 -17.78 13.17 2.80
CA THR A 32 -17.85 12.11 3.83
C THR A 32 -19.27 11.62 4.12
N TRP A 33 -20.25 12.51 4.03
CA TRP A 33 -21.66 12.21 4.32
C TRP A 33 -22.44 11.72 3.10
N GLU A 34 -21.82 11.61 1.92
CA GLU A 34 -22.43 11.17 0.66
C GLU A 34 -21.83 9.85 0.15
N THR A 35 -20.59 9.54 0.54
CA THR A 35 -19.91 8.32 0.13
C THR A 35 -20.53 7.09 0.78
N ASP A 36 -20.56 6.00 0.01
CA ASP A 36 -21.09 4.72 0.48
C ASP A 36 -20.17 4.07 1.52
N LEU A 37 -20.72 3.80 2.71
CA LEU A 37 -19.97 3.25 3.84
C LEU A 37 -19.34 1.88 3.52
N ASP A 38 -20.06 1.00 2.82
CA ASP A 38 -19.55 -0.34 2.51
C ASP A 38 -18.36 -0.27 1.54
N ARG A 39 -18.41 0.67 0.59
CA ARG A 39 -17.27 0.95 -0.29
C ARG A 39 -16.08 1.54 0.47
N GLU A 40 -16.30 2.42 1.44
CA GLU A 40 -15.22 2.94 2.29
C GLU A 40 -14.60 1.83 3.13
N LEU A 41 -15.40 0.99 3.77
CA LEU A 41 -14.91 -0.14 4.55
C LEU A 41 -14.13 -1.14 3.67
N ASN A 42 -14.60 -1.38 2.45
CA ASN A 42 -13.86 -2.20 1.49
C ASN A 42 -12.52 -1.57 1.11
N MET A 43 -12.47 -0.25 0.90
CA MET A 43 -11.24 0.50 0.65
C MET A 43 -10.26 0.40 1.83
N ILE A 44 -10.74 0.58 3.06
CA ILE A 44 -9.93 0.42 4.28
C ILE A 44 -9.37 -1.00 4.37
N ASN A 45 -10.21 -2.00 4.16
CA ASN A 45 -9.80 -3.40 4.18
C ASN A 45 -8.72 -3.70 3.13
N LEU A 46 -8.88 -3.21 1.90
CA LEU A 46 -7.89 -3.45 0.85
C LEU A 46 -6.62 -2.62 1.08
N ASN A 47 -6.75 -1.31 1.32
CA ASN A 47 -5.61 -0.41 1.38
C ASN A 47 -4.80 -0.52 2.68
N ILE A 48 -5.42 -0.96 3.79
CA ILE A 48 -4.77 -1.08 5.10
C ILE A 48 -4.65 -2.53 5.52
N VAL A 49 -5.79 -3.22 5.72
CA VAL A 49 -5.79 -4.52 6.41
C VAL A 49 -5.04 -5.57 5.60
N SER A 50 -5.24 -5.63 4.28
CA SER A 50 -4.51 -6.56 3.41
C SER A 50 -3.01 -6.30 3.41
N VAL A 51 -2.61 -5.02 3.27
CA VAL A 51 -1.20 -4.61 3.32
C VAL A 51 -0.57 -4.97 4.66
N HIS A 52 -1.28 -4.72 5.77
CA HIS A 52 -0.81 -5.03 7.10
C HIS A 52 -0.59 -6.54 7.29
N ILE A 53 -1.59 -7.36 6.93
CA ILE A 53 -1.51 -8.83 7.08
C ILE A 53 -0.36 -9.38 6.26
N LEU A 54 -0.33 -9.10 4.95
CA LEU A 54 0.70 -9.64 4.06
C LEU A 54 2.10 -9.17 4.47
N THR A 55 2.28 -7.88 4.75
CA THR A 55 3.57 -7.37 5.24
C THR A 55 4.03 -8.12 6.49
N LYS A 56 3.15 -8.32 7.49
CA LYS A 56 3.54 -9.03 8.73
C LYS A 56 3.89 -10.49 8.50
N LEU A 57 3.13 -11.21 7.69
CA LEU A 57 3.37 -12.62 7.42
C LEU A 57 4.71 -12.81 6.72
N PHE A 58 4.94 -12.11 5.61
CA PHE A 58 6.18 -12.22 4.85
C PHE A 58 7.40 -11.65 5.59
N LEU A 59 7.22 -10.55 6.33
CA LEU A 59 8.29 -9.96 7.13
C LEU A 59 8.81 -10.96 8.18
N ASN A 60 7.93 -11.70 8.83
CA ASN A 60 8.31 -12.72 9.80
C ASN A 60 9.21 -13.81 9.19
N ASP A 61 8.92 -14.24 7.97
CA ASP A 61 9.73 -15.25 7.29
C ASP A 61 11.04 -14.66 6.76
N MET A 62 11.01 -13.45 6.23
CA MET A 62 12.20 -12.74 5.79
C MET A 62 13.17 -12.46 6.95
N ILE A 63 12.67 -12.12 8.14
CA ILE A 63 13.50 -11.93 9.34
C ILE A 63 14.19 -13.22 9.76
N LYS A 64 13.53 -14.38 9.70
CA LYS A 64 14.14 -15.67 10.02
C LYS A 64 15.31 -16.02 9.10
N LYS A 65 15.22 -15.59 7.83
CA LYS A 65 16.27 -15.77 6.80
C LYS A 65 17.31 -14.64 6.81
N ASP A 66 17.01 -13.54 7.51
CA ASP A 66 17.69 -12.23 7.46
C ASP A 66 17.91 -11.74 6.02
N LYS A 67 16.91 -11.97 5.13
CA LYS A 67 16.94 -11.62 3.71
C LYS A 67 15.53 -11.37 3.20
N GLY A 68 15.35 -10.34 2.38
CA GLY A 68 14.11 -10.06 1.67
C GLY A 68 13.83 -8.58 1.50
N TYR A 69 12.87 -8.29 0.61
CA TYR A 69 12.47 -6.93 0.27
C TYR A 69 10.94 -6.82 0.31
N ILE A 70 10.44 -5.80 0.99
CA ILE A 70 9.01 -5.47 0.99
C ILE A 70 8.84 -4.05 0.49
N MET A 71 8.00 -3.86 -0.53
CA MET A 71 7.59 -2.57 -1.04
C MET A 71 6.09 -2.38 -0.85
N ASN A 72 5.71 -1.38 -0.07
CA ASN A 72 4.31 -0.98 0.10
C ASN A 72 4.01 0.25 -0.77
N ILE A 73 3.05 0.12 -1.69
CA ILE A 73 2.66 1.23 -2.56
C ILE A 73 1.67 2.14 -1.82
N ALA A 74 2.18 3.27 -1.35
CA ALA A 74 1.37 4.32 -0.75
C ALA A 74 0.93 5.36 -1.80
N SER A 75 1.21 6.63 -1.55
CA SER A 75 0.93 7.76 -2.44
C SER A 75 1.54 9.03 -1.82
N SER A 76 1.74 10.07 -2.61
CA SER A 76 1.96 11.44 -2.09
C SER A 76 0.81 11.88 -1.16
N ALA A 77 -0.40 11.33 -1.33
CA ALA A 77 -1.51 11.46 -0.40
C ALA A 77 -1.20 10.96 1.03
N GLY A 78 -0.19 10.11 1.20
CA GLY A 78 0.28 9.61 2.50
C GLY A 78 0.96 10.65 3.40
N PHE A 79 1.10 11.89 2.96
CA PHE A 79 1.70 12.99 3.72
C PHE A 79 0.73 14.13 4.02
N LEU A 80 -0.49 14.06 3.49
CA LEU A 80 -1.46 15.15 3.50
C LEU A 80 -2.81 14.70 4.05
N SER A 81 -3.69 15.66 4.30
CA SER A 81 -5.14 15.46 4.41
C SER A 81 -5.79 15.98 3.12
N GLY A 82 -6.79 15.25 2.59
CA GLY A 82 -7.44 15.64 1.33
C GLY A 82 -8.97 15.64 1.44
N PRO A 83 -9.63 16.82 1.39
CA PRO A 83 -11.08 16.87 1.23
C PRO A 83 -11.53 16.06 0.02
N TYR A 84 -12.71 15.50 0.08
CA TYR A 84 -13.34 14.63 -0.94
C TYR A 84 -12.66 13.27 -1.18
N LEU A 85 -11.46 13.05 -0.66
CA LEU A 85 -10.70 11.78 -0.69
C LEU A 85 -10.17 11.43 0.70
N ASN A 86 -10.84 11.90 1.74
CA ASN A 86 -10.38 11.84 3.12
C ASN A 86 -9.98 10.43 3.59
N THR A 87 -10.85 9.46 3.40
CA THR A 87 -10.59 8.06 3.77
C THR A 87 -9.42 7.49 2.97
N TYR A 88 -9.32 7.77 1.66
CA TYR A 88 -8.15 7.37 0.86
C TYR A 88 -6.85 7.95 1.39
N TYR A 89 -6.81 9.27 1.65
CA TYR A 89 -5.63 9.93 2.23
C TYR A 89 -5.25 9.30 3.57
N ALA A 90 -6.23 9.06 4.43
CA ALA A 90 -6.02 8.41 5.72
C ALA A 90 -5.42 7.00 5.56
N THR A 91 -5.90 6.19 4.60
CA THR A 91 -5.34 4.86 4.33
C THR A 91 -3.89 4.94 3.86
N LYS A 92 -3.56 5.89 2.98
CA LYS A 92 -2.19 6.06 2.46
C LYS A 92 -1.26 6.66 3.52
N ASN A 93 -1.75 7.53 4.41
CA ASN A 93 -1.00 7.96 5.59
C ASN A 93 -0.66 6.79 6.51
N TYR A 94 -1.62 5.90 6.77
CA TYR A 94 -1.36 4.70 7.56
C TYR A 94 -0.22 3.89 6.97
N VAL A 95 -0.32 3.52 5.69
CA VAL A 95 0.69 2.70 5.00
C VAL A 95 2.06 3.37 5.05
N THR A 96 2.14 4.68 4.74
CA THR A 96 3.39 5.43 4.74
C THR A 96 4.04 5.42 6.14
N LYS A 97 3.31 5.84 7.16
CA LYS A 97 3.87 5.97 8.52
C LYS A 97 4.23 4.63 9.13
N TRP A 98 3.40 3.62 8.92
CA TRP A 98 3.64 2.28 9.42
C TRP A 98 4.86 1.64 8.76
N THR A 99 5.00 1.76 7.44
CA THR A 99 6.19 1.24 6.72
C THR A 99 7.48 1.93 7.15
N MET A 100 7.45 3.24 7.37
CA MET A 100 8.61 3.99 7.90
C MET A 100 9.00 3.51 9.30
N ALA A 101 8.03 3.19 10.15
CA ALA A 101 8.29 2.66 11.49
C ALA A 101 8.97 1.27 11.42
N ILE A 102 8.47 0.36 10.56
CA ILE A 102 9.09 -0.95 10.34
C ILE A 102 10.53 -0.80 9.83
N TYR A 103 10.76 0.10 8.88
CA TYR A 103 12.12 0.38 8.39
C TYR A 103 13.07 0.76 9.53
N GLU A 104 12.64 1.65 10.43
CA GLU A 104 13.45 2.09 11.55
C GLU A 104 13.67 0.97 12.59
N GLU A 105 12.68 0.12 12.83
CA GLU A 105 12.80 -1.05 13.69
C GLU A 105 13.87 -2.03 13.16
N LEU A 106 13.82 -2.34 11.86
CA LEU A 106 14.79 -3.21 11.19
C LEU A 106 16.21 -2.61 11.21
N ARG A 107 16.32 -1.30 10.99
CA ARG A 107 17.60 -0.58 11.07
C ARG A 107 18.24 -0.69 12.46
N ARG A 108 17.43 -0.58 13.52
CA ARG A 108 17.93 -0.66 14.92
C ARG A 108 18.48 -2.01 15.30
N VAL A 109 17.98 -3.08 14.69
CA VAL A 109 18.48 -4.45 14.93
C VAL A 109 19.50 -4.91 13.89
N ASN A 110 19.94 -4.01 12.99
CA ASN A 110 20.88 -4.29 11.89
C ASN A 110 20.43 -5.46 10.99
N SER A 111 19.13 -5.60 10.74
CA SER A 111 18.60 -6.62 9.82
C SER A 111 19.02 -6.34 8.38
N ASN A 112 19.25 -7.40 7.60
CA ASN A 112 19.46 -7.34 6.17
C ASN A 112 18.13 -7.24 5.38
N VAL A 113 16.99 -7.46 6.01
CA VAL A 113 15.67 -7.25 5.39
C VAL A 113 15.45 -5.77 5.10
N ARG A 114 14.92 -5.48 3.91
CA ARG A 114 14.64 -4.11 3.47
C ARG A 114 13.14 -3.91 3.29
N VAL A 115 12.62 -2.85 3.90
CA VAL A 115 11.22 -2.44 3.73
C VAL A 115 11.19 -0.99 3.29
N CYS A 116 10.45 -0.71 2.21
CA CYS A 116 10.31 0.65 1.69
C CYS A 116 8.85 0.99 1.38
N CYS A 117 8.58 2.27 1.26
CA CYS A 117 7.29 2.80 0.89
C CYS A 117 7.43 3.63 -0.37
N LEU A 118 6.76 3.21 -1.44
CA LEU A 118 6.69 3.98 -2.67
C LEU A 118 5.51 4.95 -2.59
N CYS A 119 5.76 6.24 -2.79
CA CYS A 119 4.77 7.31 -2.62
C CYS A 119 4.59 8.12 -3.90
N PRO A 120 4.08 7.53 -4.99
CA PRO A 120 3.92 8.24 -6.26
C PRO A 120 2.92 9.38 -6.13
N GLY A 121 3.12 10.43 -6.94
CA GLY A 121 2.13 11.44 -7.25
C GLY A 121 1.01 10.86 -8.13
N PRO A 122 0.17 11.71 -8.75
CA PRO A 122 -0.83 11.25 -9.71
C PRO A 122 -0.19 10.49 -10.86
N VAL A 123 -0.68 9.29 -11.14
CA VAL A 123 -0.24 8.42 -12.25
C VAL A 123 -1.42 8.16 -13.17
N LYS A 124 -1.19 8.14 -14.46
CA LYS A 124 -2.20 7.81 -15.47
C LYS A 124 -2.53 6.32 -15.42
N THR A 125 -3.54 5.98 -14.67
CA THR A 125 -4.08 4.64 -14.49
C THR A 125 -5.61 4.71 -14.51
N ASN A 126 -6.28 3.59 -14.30
CA ASN A 126 -7.73 3.55 -14.13
C ASN A 126 -8.22 4.09 -12.76
N PHE A 127 -7.33 4.63 -11.93
CA PHE A 127 -7.65 5.08 -10.56
C PHE A 127 -8.80 6.10 -10.54
N ASN A 128 -8.77 7.11 -11.41
CA ASN A 128 -9.79 8.16 -11.45
C ASN A 128 -11.19 7.61 -11.76
N ASN A 129 -11.28 6.65 -12.67
CA ASN A 129 -12.55 6.01 -13.01
C ASN A 129 -13.10 5.20 -11.83
N VAL A 130 -12.22 4.48 -11.11
CA VAL A 130 -12.60 3.68 -9.93
C VAL A 130 -12.97 4.57 -8.76
N ALA A 131 -12.24 5.68 -8.55
CA ALA A 131 -12.50 6.63 -7.47
C ALA A 131 -13.77 7.48 -7.71
N GLY A 132 -14.22 7.58 -8.95
CA GLY A 132 -15.41 8.39 -9.31
C GLY A 132 -15.13 9.90 -9.34
N GLY A 133 -13.88 10.30 -9.53
CA GLY A 133 -13.46 11.70 -9.58
C GLY A 133 -12.31 11.94 -10.54
N SER A 134 -11.92 13.20 -10.71
CA SER A 134 -10.77 13.57 -11.53
C SER A 134 -9.84 14.51 -10.78
N PHE A 135 -8.53 14.35 -11.01
CA PHE A 135 -7.53 15.28 -10.50
C PHE A 135 -7.24 16.37 -11.53
N VAL A 136 -7.04 17.60 -11.03
CA VAL A 136 -6.62 18.74 -11.85
C VAL A 136 -5.15 18.58 -12.30
N ILE A 137 -4.34 17.87 -11.50
CA ILE A 137 -2.92 17.65 -11.78
C ILE A 137 -2.78 16.54 -12.82
N LYS A 138 -2.05 16.84 -13.91
CA LYS A 138 -1.72 15.85 -14.95
C LYS A 138 -0.83 14.76 -14.36
N GLY A 139 -1.30 13.50 -14.41
CA GLY A 139 -0.54 12.35 -13.93
C GLY A 139 0.65 12.01 -14.84
N LEU A 140 1.68 11.37 -14.25
CA LEU A 140 2.79 10.77 -14.97
C LEU A 140 2.34 9.50 -15.71
N GLU A 141 3.05 9.11 -16.75
CA GLU A 141 2.82 7.81 -17.41
C GLU A 141 3.19 6.66 -16.45
N SER A 142 2.36 5.61 -16.43
CA SER A 142 2.58 4.47 -15.53
C SER A 142 3.92 3.78 -15.77
N ASP A 143 4.32 3.61 -17.04
CA ASP A 143 5.59 2.99 -17.41
C ASP A 143 6.80 3.82 -16.97
N TYR A 144 6.67 5.15 -16.97
CA TYR A 144 7.71 6.04 -16.45
C TYR A 144 7.89 5.83 -14.94
N VAL A 145 6.78 5.83 -14.19
CA VAL A 145 6.81 5.61 -12.74
C VAL A 145 7.42 4.25 -12.42
N ALA A 146 6.97 3.17 -13.07
CA ALA A 146 7.48 1.82 -12.85
C ALA A 146 8.99 1.69 -13.14
N LYS A 147 9.50 2.40 -14.15
CA LYS A 147 10.91 2.33 -14.55
C LYS A 147 11.86 3.03 -13.58
N TYR A 148 11.43 4.11 -12.93
CA TYR A 148 12.31 4.93 -12.08
C TYR A 148 12.14 4.64 -10.58
N GLU A 149 11.25 3.73 -10.22
CA GLU A 149 10.93 3.38 -8.84
C GLU A 149 11.25 1.90 -8.51
N SER A 150 11.88 1.19 -9.47
CA SER A 150 12.35 -0.20 -9.32
C SER A 150 13.88 -0.24 -8.95
#